data_b0964aba85aa177ea53f45eb5b46b3e0
#
_entry.id   b0964aba85aa177ea53f45eb5b46b3e0
#
_cell.length_a   1.000
_cell.length_b   1.000
_cell.length_c   1.000
_cell.angle_alpha   90.00
_cell.angle_beta   90.00
_cell.angle_gamma   90.00
#
_symmetry.space_group_name_H-M   'P 1'
#
loop_
_entity.id
_entity.type
_entity.pdbx_description
1 polymer ?
#
loop_
_entity_poly.entity_id
_entity_poly.type
_entity_poly.pdbx_seq_one_letter_code
_entity_poly.pdbx_strand_id
1 'polypeptide(L)'
;MQKLLQLFLALALGAAANVAFAQKAVDIGEVTVEGSNAIAVHVSGTTAELEGLANQAFNAHGRYRRVTSGGAFDIRFSSVGANQVNVQVSKGGAVVLNQTATGNSPRNAFFRAADVAVKATSGLNGFFATKLAFVSNRTGKDEIYVSDIFFGEMKQLTHDNAFSMTPRWSPDGTKLIYTSYLKSGFPDIYLINLATNDRTKFASFQGTNSGARFSPNGQKVAMVLSGEGTPEIYVSPASGRPVSRITRSEAVKSSPCFSPDGGQIVYASEPGPQLYVMPATGGPSRRISSGLSRYCAEPDWSRADPNKIAFTFSDGNRYQVAVLDLKTGQSQKVSAAPLDAVEPAWLADGRHLIYTARAAGSRSLYILDTEPPHRTIRLGSIPAEKASVSGP
;
A
#
# COMPACT_ATOMS: atom_id res chain seq x y z
N MET A 1 -63.69 18.26 -23.23
CA MET A 1 -64.67 17.34 -22.64
C MET A 1 -63.81 16.42 -21.75
N GLN A 2 -63.73 16.71 -20.44
CA GLN A 2 -64.60 16.16 -19.39
C GLN A 2 -64.64 14.61 -19.48
N LYS A 3 -64.23 13.84 -18.51
CA LYS A 3 -64.55 13.73 -17.08
C LYS A 3 -63.51 12.80 -16.44
N LEU A 4 -63.01 13.12 -15.27
CA LEU A 4 -63.44 12.78 -13.90
C LEU A 4 -63.53 11.25 -13.63
N LEU A 5 -62.78 10.76 -12.64
CA LEU A 5 -63.16 10.54 -11.24
C LEU A 5 -62.01 9.84 -10.52
N GLN A 6 -61.36 10.36 -9.55
CA GLN A 6 -61.56 10.36 -8.09
C GLN A 6 -61.79 9.00 -7.42
N LEU A 7 -60.88 8.77 -6.47
CA LEU A 7 -61.02 8.17 -5.13
C LEU A 7 -60.89 6.65 -5.01
N PHE A 8 -59.88 6.18 -4.29
CA PHE A 8 -60.06 5.70 -2.93
C PHE A 8 -58.73 5.66 -2.16
N LEU A 9 -58.71 6.41 -1.06
CA LEU A 9 -57.75 6.39 0.01
C LEU A 9 -58.00 5.15 0.87
N ALA A 10 -57.02 4.28 1.03
CA ALA A 10 -57.01 3.28 2.10
C ALA A 10 -55.63 3.27 2.75
N LEU A 11 -55.55 3.85 3.96
CA LEU A 11 -54.46 3.66 4.88
C LEU A 11 -54.32 2.17 5.19
N ALA A 12 -53.14 1.62 4.87
CA ALA A 12 -52.63 0.43 5.52
C ALA A 12 -51.24 0.77 6.08
N LEU A 13 -51.18 0.99 7.39
CA LEU A 13 -49.95 0.94 8.16
C LEU A 13 -49.37 -0.47 8.01
N GLY A 14 -48.41 -0.62 7.12
CA GLY A 14 -47.56 -1.78 7.04
C GLY A 14 -46.22 -1.45 7.70
N ALA A 15 -45.94 -2.06 8.84
CA ALA A 15 -44.64 -2.00 9.49
C ALA A 15 -43.57 -2.48 8.52
N ALA A 16 -42.74 -1.57 8.03
CA ALA A 16 -41.52 -1.91 7.30
C ALA A 16 -40.54 -2.57 8.30
N ALA A 17 -40.52 -3.88 8.31
CA ALA A 17 -39.44 -4.63 8.93
C ALA A 17 -38.18 -4.32 8.16
N ASN A 18 -37.29 -3.51 8.74
CA ASN A 18 -35.92 -3.38 8.30
C ASN A 18 -35.22 -4.74 8.45
N VAL A 19 -35.23 -5.54 7.40
CA VAL A 19 -34.35 -6.69 7.30
C VAL A 19 -32.96 -6.13 7.02
N ALA A 20 -32.22 -5.85 8.09
CA ALA A 20 -30.79 -5.65 7.99
C ALA A 20 -30.17 -6.96 7.52
N PHE A 21 -29.82 -7.05 6.25
CA PHE A 21 -28.90 -8.06 5.78
C PHE A 21 -27.55 -7.78 6.44
N ALA A 22 -27.32 -8.38 7.60
CA ALA A 22 -26.00 -8.55 8.15
C ALA A 22 -25.23 -9.42 7.14
N GLN A 23 -24.45 -8.79 6.27
CA GLN A 23 -23.44 -9.48 5.50
C GLN A 23 -22.50 -10.13 6.52
N LYS A 24 -22.64 -11.44 6.75
CA LYS A 24 -21.67 -12.25 7.46
C LYS A 24 -20.32 -11.98 6.82
N ALA A 25 -19.40 -11.35 7.57
CA ALA A 25 -17.99 -11.37 7.24
C ALA A 25 -17.61 -12.84 7.05
N VAL A 26 -17.22 -13.21 5.85
CA VAL A 26 -16.66 -14.53 5.59
C VAL A 26 -15.31 -14.50 6.28
N ASP A 27 -15.26 -15.07 7.48
CA ASP A 27 -14.02 -15.41 8.15
C ASP A 27 -13.39 -16.51 7.30
N ILE A 28 -12.39 -16.15 6.50
CA ILE A 28 -11.57 -17.11 5.77
C ILE A 28 -10.67 -17.72 6.84
N GLY A 29 -11.15 -18.82 7.43
CA GLY A 29 -10.46 -19.56 8.46
C GLY A 29 -8.98 -19.77 8.14
N GLU A 30 -8.16 -19.84 9.16
CA GLU A 30 -6.72 -20.16 9.09
C GLU A 30 -6.51 -21.39 8.19
N VAL A 31 -6.06 -21.16 6.97
CA VAL A 31 -5.57 -22.23 6.09
C VAL A 31 -4.17 -22.58 6.59
N THR A 32 -4.08 -23.59 7.43
CA THR A 32 -2.82 -24.21 7.81
C THR A 32 -2.30 -25.01 6.61
N VAL A 33 -1.38 -24.45 5.84
CA VAL A 33 -0.68 -25.20 4.79
C VAL A 33 0.52 -25.87 5.44
N GLU A 34 0.45 -27.17 5.64
CA GLU A 34 1.62 -28.00 5.95
C GLU A 34 2.58 -28.00 4.78
N GLY A 35 3.84 -27.66 5.02
CA GLY A 35 4.91 -27.68 4.01
C GLY A 35 5.62 -26.35 3.78
N SER A 36 5.29 -25.28 4.52
CA SER A 36 5.99 -24.01 4.37
C SER A 36 7.33 -24.02 5.13
N ASN A 37 8.37 -23.41 4.55
CA ASN A 37 9.61 -23.03 5.23
C ASN A 37 9.39 -21.96 6.34
N ALA A 38 8.21 -21.95 6.96
CA ALA A 38 7.84 -21.00 7.99
C ALA A 38 8.62 -21.28 9.28
N ILE A 39 9.15 -20.22 9.88
CA ILE A 39 9.87 -20.29 11.13
C ILE A 39 8.85 -20.41 12.27
N ALA A 40 8.88 -21.51 13.02
CA ALA A 40 8.06 -21.70 14.20
C ALA A 40 8.55 -20.77 15.33
N VAL A 41 7.67 -19.86 15.81
CA VAL A 41 8.02 -18.92 16.89
C VAL A 41 6.95 -18.93 17.98
N HIS A 42 7.42 -18.92 19.23
CA HIS A 42 6.60 -18.56 20.35
C HIS A 42 6.77 -17.06 20.61
N VAL A 43 5.69 -16.30 20.63
CA VAL A 43 5.71 -14.85 20.89
C VAL A 43 4.91 -14.53 22.13
N SER A 44 5.44 -13.67 23.00
CA SER A 44 4.79 -13.28 24.25
C SER A 44 5.05 -11.81 24.59
N GLY A 45 4.13 -11.22 25.35
CA GLY A 45 4.24 -9.87 25.89
C GLY A 45 4.08 -9.88 27.40
N THR A 46 4.76 -8.97 28.12
CA THR A 46 4.58 -8.81 29.56
C THR A 46 3.25 -8.18 29.95
N THR A 47 2.51 -7.64 29.00
CA THR A 47 1.14 -7.12 29.15
C THR A 47 0.26 -7.69 28.07
N ALA A 48 -1.05 -7.76 28.30
CA ALA A 48 -2.03 -8.22 27.32
C ALA A 48 -1.99 -7.37 26.02
N GLU A 49 -1.69 -6.09 26.12
CA GLU A 49 -1.55 -5.20 24.96
C GLU A 49 -0.35 -5.61 24.09
N LEU A 50 0.85 -5.79 24.70
CA LEU A 50 2.05 -6.21 23.98
C LEU A 50 1.87 -7.59 23.36
N GLU A 51 1.22 -8.49 24.06
CA GLU A 51 0.91 -9.83 23.55
C GLU A 51 -0.06 -9.78 22.37
N GLY A 52 -1.10 -8.95 22.45
CA GLY A 52 -2.04 -8.71 21.34
C GLY A 52 -1.35 -8.16 20.10
N LEU A 53 -0.46 -7.17 20.26
CA LEU A 53 0.34 -6.62 19.18
C LEU A 53 1.31 -7.63 18.58
N ALA A 54 1.97 -8.43 19.42
CA ALA A 54 2.89 -9.49 18.97
C ALA A 54 2.13 -10.55 18.14
N ASN A 55 0.97 -10.95 18.62
CA ASN A 55 0.09 -11.87 17.91
C ASN A 55 -0.33 -11.30 16.55
N GLN A 56 -0.76 -10.05 16.50
CA GLN A 56 -1.15 -9.37 15.26
C GLN A 56 0.01 -9.29 14.25
N ALA A 57 1.18 -8.82 14.69
CA ALA A 57 2.34 -8.63 13.84
C ALA A 57 2.86 -9.95 13.25
N PHE A 58 3.12 -10.95 14.10
CA PHE A 58 3.70 -12.20 13.64
C PHE A 58 2.71 -13.11 12.90
N ASN A 59 1.40 -12.95 13.11
CA ASN A 59 0.39 -13.58 12.24
C ASN A 59 0.34 -12.94 10.85
N ALA A 60 0.59 -11.63 10.76
CA ALA A 60 0.57 -10.92 9.48
C ALA A 60 1.83 -11.16 8.62
N HIS A 61 2.90 -11.67 9.21
CA HIS A 61 4.15 -11.92 8.51
C HIS A 61 4.21 -13.38 8.02
N GLY A 62 4.10 -13.61 6.74
CA GLY A 62 4.00 -14.93 6.12
C GLY A 62 5.18 -15.88 6.40
N ARG A 63 6.35 -15.33 6.83
CA ARG A 63 7.53 -16.10 7.17
C ARG A 63 7.40 -16.87 8.49
N TYR A 64 6.43 -16.55 9.34
CA TYR A 64 6.30 -17.15 10.67
C TYR A 64 5.07 -18.04 10.80
N ARG A 65 5.23 -19.09 11.60
CA ARG A 65 4.15 -19.90 12.15
C ARG A 65 4.23 -19.81 13.67
N ARG A 66 3.21 -19.22 14.27
CA ARG A 66 3.13 -19.10 15.72
C ARG A 66 2.83 -20.46 16.35
N VAL A 67 3.49 -20.72 17.47
CA VAL A 67 3.29 -21.91 18.31
C VAL A 67 3.13 -21.49 19.77
N THR A 68 2.48 -22.33 20.58
CA THR A 68 2.29 -22.07 22.02
C THR A 68 3.53 -22.45 22.83
N SER A 69 4.37 -23.33 22.33
CA SER A 69 5.63 -23.76 22.92
C SER A 69 6.49 -24.50 21.90
N GLY A 70 7.78 -24.66 22.15
CA GLY A 70 8.68 -25.49 21.32
C GLY A 70 8.99 -24.88 19.95
N GLY A 71 8.96 -23.56 19.83
CA GLY A 71 9.35 -22.87 18.61
C GLY A 71 10.86 -22.92 18.33
N ALA A 72 11.25 -22.62 17.09
CA ALA A 72 12.65 -22.40 16.74
C ALA A 72 13.25 -21.20 17.50
N PHE A 73 12.38 -20.23 17.84
CA PHE A 73 12.72 -19.08 18.66
C PHE A 73 11.58 -18.75 19.63
N ASP A 74 11.97 -18.26 20.82
CA ASP A 74 11.10 -17.60 21.78
C ASP A 74 11.35 -16.08 21.71
N ILE A 75 10.32 -15.28 21.46
CA ILE A 75 10.39 -13.84 21.32
C ILE A 75 9.52 -13.20 22.40
N ARG A 76 10.14 -12.45 23.30
CA ARG A 76 9.48 -11.80 24.42
C ARG A 76 9.59 -10.29 24.33
N PHE A 77 8.45 -9.61 24.51
CA PHE A 77 8.38 -8.16 24.54
C PHE A 77 8.05 -7.64 25.94
N SER A 78 8.75 -6.58 26.37
CA SER A 78 8.49 -5.92 27.66
C SER A 78 8.60 -4.40 27.51
N SER A 79 7.68 -3.66 28.13
CA SER A 79 7.78 -2.21 28.24
C SER A 79 8.84 -1.86 29.28
N VAL A 80 9.79 -0.98 28.91
CA VAL A 80 10.87 -0.53 29.80
C VAL A 80 10.88 0.99 29.96
N GLY A 81 9.96 1.69 29.33
CA GLY A 81 9.74 3.13 29.39
C GLY A 81 8.52 3.54 28.61
N ALA A 82 8.11 4.80 28.64
CA ALA A 82 6.88 5.31 28.01
C ALA A 82 6.80 4.98 26.49
N ASN A 83 7.91 5.13 25.77
CA ASN A 83 8.03 4.85 24.34
C ASN A 83 9.22 3.90 24.08
N GLN A 84 9.45 2.96 24.98
CA GLN A 84 10.56 2.02 24.90
C GLN A 84 10.07 0.60 25.15
N VAL A 85 10.37 -0.29 24.21
CA VAL A 85 10.06 -1.71 24.28
C VAL A 85 11.34 -2.50 24.11
N ASN A 86 11.63 -3.36 25.08
CA ASN A 86 12.71 -4.34 25.00
C ASN A 86 12.18 -5.59 24.30
N VAL A 87 12.98 -6.13 23.39
CA VAL A 87 12.77 -7.44 22.78
C VAL A 87 13.91 -8.37 23.11
N GLN A 88 13.56 -9.54 23.65
CA GLN A 88 14.47 -10.64 23.89
C GLN A 88 14.12 -11.80 22.96
N VAL A 89 15.11 -12.29 22.23
CA VAL A 89 14.97 -13.47 21.38
C VAL A 89 15.86 -14.57 21.95
N SER A 90 15.27 -15.75 22.16
CA SER A 90 16.00 -16.94 22.62
C SER A 90 15.89 -18.06 21.58
N LYS A 91 16.94 -18.86 21.46
CA LYS A 91 17.00 -20.06 20.61
C LYS A 91 17.53 -21.23 21.46
N GLY A 92 16.74 -22.30 21.59
CA GLY A 92 17.10 -23.43 22.45
C GLY A 92 17.38 -23.05 23.89
N GLY A 93 16.68 -22.06 24.44
CA GLY A 93 16.86 -21.55 25.79
C GLY A 93 17.97 -20.50 25.96
N ALA A 94 18.89 -20.36 25.00
CA ALA A 94 19.95 -19.34 25.05
C ALA A 94 19.45 -18.01 24.45
N VAL A 95 19.72 -16.89 25.12
CA VAL A 95 19.41 -15.55 24.59
C VAL A 95 20.37 -15.21 23.45
N VAL A 96 19.83 -14.98 22.25
CA VAL A 96 20.59 -14.61 21.04
C VAL A 96 20.46 -13.13 20.69
N LEU A 97 19.43 -12.47 21.23
CA LEU A 97 19.23 -11.02 21.10
C LEU A 97 18.56 -10.49 22.38
N ASN A 98 19.02 -9.33 22.84
CA ASN A 98 18.35 -8.55 23.88
C ASN A 98 18.57 -7.06 23.55
N GLN A 99 17.53 -6.38 23.07
CA GLN A 99 17.64 -5.01 22.57
C GLN A 99 16.41 -4.20 22.93
N THR A 100 16.61 -2.91 23.25
CA THR A 100 15.53 -1.96 23.45
C THR A 100 15.37 -1.09 22.20
N ALA A 101 14.13 -0.99 21.73
CA ALA A 101 13.74 -0.08 20.66
C ALA A 101 12.96 1.12 21.24
N THR A 102 13.26 2.31 20.73
CA THR A 102 12.56 3.56 21.07
C THR A 102 11.69 3.98 19.89
N GLY A 103 10.47 4.41 20.16
CA GLY A 103 9.50 4.91 19.18
C GLY A 103 9.03 6.33 19.49
N ASN A 104 8.20 6.87 18.60
CA ASN A 104 7.48 8.13 18.83
C ASN A 104 6.15 7.92 19.60
N SER A 105 5.76 6.67 19.80
CA SER A 105 4.65 6.22 20.64
C SER A 105 4.97 4.82 21.22
N PRO A 106 4.25 4.34 22.24
CA PRO A 106 4.43 2.98 22.75
C PRO A 106 4.21 1.93 21.67
N ARG A 107 3.21 2.12 20.81
CA ARG A 107 2.87 1.22 19.71
C ARG A 107 3.97 1.20 18.63
N ASN A 108 4.51 2.37 18.27
CA ASN A 108 5.62 2.47 17.33
C ASN A 108 6.90 1.84 17.92
N ALA A 109 7.17 2.01 19.22
CA ALA A 109 8.29 1.37 19.91
C ALA A 109 8.19 -0.17 19.84
N PHE A 110 6.97 -0.71 20.07
CA PHE A 110 6.72 -2.13 19.91
C PHE A 110 7.01 -2.61 18.48
N PHE A 111 6.49 -1.95 17.45
CA PHE A 111 6.71 -2.37 16.07
C PHE A 111 8.19 -2.30 15.66
N ARG A 112 8.94 -1.31 16.13
CA ARG A 112 10.40 -1.27 15.96
C ARG A 112 11.10 -2.43 16.65
N ALA A 113 10.69 -2.79 17.86
CA ALA A 113 11.21 -3.97 18.56
C ALA A 113 10.87 -5.26 17.80
N ALA A 114 9.67 -5.38 17.26
CA ALA A 114 9.26 -6.51 16.44
C ALA A 114 10.06 -6.61 15.14
N ASP A 115 10.37 -5.49 14.48
CA ASP A 115 11.24 -5.45 13.30
C ASP A 115 12.67 -5.93 13.61
N VAL A 116 13.20 -5.59 14.80
CA VAL A 116 14.48 -6.11 15.30
C VAL A 116 14.43 -7.63 15.46
N ALA A 117 13.33 -8.16 16.02
CA ALA A 117 13.13 -9.60 16.15
C ALA A 117 13.04 -10.30 14.78
N VAL A 118 12.33 -9.71 13.81
CA VAL A 118 12.26 -10.23 12.43
C VAL A 118 13.66 -10.35 11.84
N LYS A 119 14.48 -9.30 11.96
CA LYS A 119 15.85 -9.30 11.44
C LYS A 119 16.71 -10.38 12.07
N ALA A 120 16.61 -10.56 13.39
CA ALA A 120 17.39 -11.55 14.15
C ALA A 120 16.97 -13.00 13.83
N THR A 121 15.70 -13.26 13.53
CA THR A 121 15.17 -14.62 13.40
C THR A 121 15.05 -15.08 11.94
N SER A 122 14.90 -14.17 10.99
CA SER A 122 14.71 -14.51 9.57
C SER A 122 15.77 -13.93 8.64
N GLY A 123 16.57 -12.96 9.09
CA GLY A 123 17.48 -12.19 8.24
C GLY A 123 16.81 -11.13 7.37
N LEU A 124 15.47 -11.13 7.27
CA LEU A 124 14.71 -10.13 6.51
C LEU A 124 14.67 -8.79 7.26
N ASN A 125 14.52 -7.70 6.55
CA ASN A 125 14.15 -6.44 7.19
C ASN A 125 12.75 -6.54 7.75
N GLY A 126 12.49 -5.89 8.89
CA GLY A 126 11.13 -5.75 9.39
C GLY A 126 10.36 -4.68 8.61
N PHE A 127 9.03 -4.72 8.75
CA PHE A 127 8.14 -3.74 8.12
C PHE A 127 7.01 -3.27 9.05
N PHE A 128 6.96 -3.75 10.28
CA PHE A 128 5.84 -3.44 11.18
C PHE A 128 5.82 -1.98 11.63
N ALA A 129 7.01 -1.36 11.78
CA ALA A 129 7.11 0.06 12.13
C ALA A 129 6.83 1.01 10.94
N THR A 130 6.54 0.46 9.75
CA THR A 130 6.19 1.23 8.55
C THR A 130 4.91 2.03 8.78
N LYS A 131 4.91 3.29 8.34
CA LYS A 131 3.70 4.11 8.27
C LYS A 131 3.00 3.89 6.95
N LEU A 132 1.68 3.83 7.01
CA LEU A 132 0.78 3.67 5.88
C LEU A 132 0.14 5.02 5.55
N ALA A 133 0.14 5.40 4.27
CA ALA A 133 -0.75 6.42 3.73
C ALA A 133 -1.74 5.76 2.77
N PHE A 134 -3.00 6.12 2.82
CA PHE A 134 -4.05 5.48 2.04
C PHE A 134 -5.23 6.42 1.80
N VAL A 135 -6.10 6.04 0.89
CA VAL A 135 -7.37 6.71 0.62
C VAL A 135 -8.49 5.97 1.35
N SER A 136 -9.38 6.73 1.99
CA SER A 136 -10.58 6.17 2.59
C SER A 136 -11.77 7.11 2.43
N ASN A 137 -12.93 6.54 2.14
CA ASN A 137 -14.20 7.27 2.04
C ASN A 137 -15.06 7.15 3.31
N ARG A 138 -14.47 6.77 4.44
CA ARG A 138 -15.18 6.58 5.73
C ARG A 138 -15.92 7.82 6.23
N THR A 139 -15.53 9.00 5.76
CA THR A 139 -16.18 10.30 6.08
C THR A 139 -17.03 10.84 4.92
N GLY A 140 -17.37 9.99 3.92
CA GLY A 140 -18.27 10.31 2.83
C GLY A 140 -17.58 10.66 1.50
N LYS A 141 -16.33 11.11 1.54
CA LYS A 141 -15.50 11.38 0.35
C LYS A 141 -14.15 10.70 0.47
N ASP A 142 -13.49 10.52 -0.65
CA ASP A 142 -12.14 9.95 -0.71
C ASP A 142 -11.13 10.96 -0.19
N GLU A 143 -10.67 10.76 1.04
CA GLU A 143 -9.71 11.61 1.74
C GLU A 143 -8.42 10.84 2.06
N ILE A 144 -7.34 11.56 2.30
CA ILE A 144 -6.04 10.98 2.65
C ILE A 144 -5.93 10.75 4.15
N TYR A 145 -5.53 9.54 4.52
CA TYR A 145 -5.26 9.10 5.89
C TYR A 145 -3.84 8.60 6.02
N VAL A 146 -3.31 8.68 7.23
CA VAL A 146 -2.08 8.01 7.64
C VAL A 146 -2.32 7.19 8.89
N SER A 147 -1.58 6.08 9.05
CA SER A 147 -1.64 5.23 10.24
C SER A 147 -0.36 4.42 10.39
N ASP A 148 -0.25 3.65 11.51
CA ASP A 148 0.59 2.45 11.49
C ASP A 148 0.01 1.41 10.51
N ILE A 149 0.80 0.37 10.21
CA ILE A 149 0.42 -0.64 9.20
C ILE A 149 -0.88 -1.41 9.56
N PHE A 150 -1.29 -1.42 10.82
CA PHE A 150 -2.48 -2.13 11.32
C PHE A 150 -3.64 -1.19 11.69
N PHE A 151 -3.64 0.06 11.22
CA PHE A 151 -4.68 1.08 11.47
C PHE A 151 -4.90 1.45 12.94
N GLY A 152 -3.92 1.21 13.82
CA GLY A 152 -4.05 1.52 15.25
C GLY A 152 -3.89 3.00 15.58
N GLU A 153 -2.96 3.70 14.92
CA GLU A 153 -2.69 5.13 15.08
C GLU A 153 -3.07 5.88 13.81
N MET A 154 -4.37 6.04 13.58
CA MET A 154 -4.89 6.62 12.34
C MET A 154 -5.21 8.09 12.49
N LYS A 155 -4.76 8.90 11.49
CA LYS A 155 -5.05 10.33 11.37
C LYS A 155 -5.56 10.64 9.96
N GLN A 156 -6.67 11.37 9.86
CA GLN A 156 -7.13 11.98 8.61
C GLN A 156 -6.29 13.23 8.33
N LEU A 157 -5.76 13.36 7.12
CA LEU A 157 -4.92 14.49 6.72
C LEU A 157 -5.67 15.51 5.87
N THR A 158 -6.64 15.08 5.07
CA THR A 158 -7.43 15.97 4.22
C THR A 158 -8.89 15.96 4.65
N HIS A 159 -9.54 17.13 4.58
CA HIS A 159 -10.95 17.36 4.94
C HIS A 159 -11.60 18.20 3.85
N ASP A 160 -11.31 17.87 2.59
CA ASP A 160 -11.58 18.74 1.46
C ASP A 160 -12.97 18.51 0.87
N ASN A 161 -13.63 17.43 1.26
CA ASN A 161 -14.88 16.97 0.65
C ASN A 161 -14.77 16.86 -0.89
N ALA A 162 -13.55 16.57 -1.38
CA ALA A 162 -13.20 16.40 -2.78
C ALA A 162 -12.47 15.08 -2.97
N PHE A 163 -12.43 14.57 -4.20
CA PHE A 163 -11.66 13.36 -4.50
C PHE A 163 -10.17 13.61 -4.30
N SER A 164 -9.58 12.86 -3.38
CA SER A 164 -8.14 12.79 -3.14
C SER A 164 -7.65 11.36 -3.36
N MET A 165 -6.51 11.21 -4.05
CA MET A 165 -6.02 9.89 -4.47
C MET A 165 -4.51 9.81 -4.55
N THR A 166 -4.00 8.58 -4.66
CA THR A 166 -2.59 8.27 -4.93
C THR A 166 -1.60 8.96 -3.99
N PRO A 167 -1.78 8.87 -2.65
CA PRO A 167 -0.80 9.41 -1.73
C PRO A 167 0.54 8.69 -1.89
N ARG A 168 1.65 9.43 -1.81
CA ARG A 168 3.01 8.88 -1.84
C ARG A 168 3.90 9.59 -0.83
N TRP A 169 4.62 8.81 -0.03
CA TRP A 169 5.56 9.31 0.94
C TRP A 169 6.81 9.91 0.26
N SER A 170 7.32 11.00 0.85
CA SER A 170 8.73 11.35 0.63
C SER A 170 9.63 10.29 1.27
N PRO A 171 10.85 10.05 0.74
CA PRO A 171 11.72 8.98 1.27
C PRO A 171 12.09 9.15 2.75
N ASP A 172 12.16 10.40 3.22
CA ASP A 172 12.43 10.76 4.62
C ASP A 172 11.20 10.63 5.55
N GLY A 173 10.02 10.26 4.99
CA GLY A 173 8.78 10.10 5.74
C GLY A 173 8.19 11.38 6.34
N THR A 174 8.68 12.58 5.92
CA THR A 174 8.25 13.88 6.46
C THR A 174 7.12 14.52 5.67
N LYS A 175 6.91 14.10 4.42
CA LYS A 175 5.93 14.69 3.50
C LYS A 175 5.12 13.63 2.79
N LEU A 176 3.93 14.03 2.34
CA LEU A 176 3.10 13.28 1.40
C LEU A 176 2.81 14.12 0.16
N ILE A 177 2.97 13.52 -1.02
CA ILE A 177 2.49 14.08 -2.29
C ILE A 177 1.27 13.28 -2.75
N TYR A 178 0.23 13.94 -3.23
CA TYR A 178 -1.02 13.29 -3.62
C TYR A 178 -1.75 14.09 -4.69
N THR A 179 -2.72 13.46 -5.34
CA THR A 179 -3.58 14.09 -6.35
C THR A 179 -4.92 14.44 -5.72
N SER A 180 -5.46 15.64 -5.99
CA SER A 180 -6.79 16.05 -5.51
C SER A 180 -7.51 16.97 -6.49
N TYR A 181 -8.85 16.89 -6.49
CA TYR A 181 -9.76 17.75 -7.26
C TYR A 181 -10.24 18.97 -6.46
N LEU A 182 -9.51 19.35 -5.41
CA LEU A 182 -9.94 20.32 -4.39
C LEU A 182 -10.40 21.68 -4.95
N LYS A 183 -9.70 22.26 -5.91
CA LYS A 183 -9.93 23.67 -6.29
C LYS A 183 -10.41 23.89 -7.72
N SER A 184 -9.94 23.11 -8.66
CA SER A 184 -10.13 23.41 -10.09
C SER A 184 -11.21 22.55 -10.76
N GLY A 185 -11.73 21.54 -10.05
CA GLY A 185 -12.53 20.49 -10.68
C GLY A 185 -11.72 19.57 -11.59
N PHE A 186 -10.42 19.85 -11.74
CA PHE A 186 -9.41 19.03 -12.42
C PHE A 186 -8.39 18.53 -11.41
N PRO A 187 -7.71 17.40 -11.67
CA PRO A 187 -6.72 16.86 -10.74
C PRO A 187 -5.47 17.74 -10.71
N ASP A 188 -5.14 18.22 -9.52
CA ASP A 188 -3.89 18.91 -9.18
C ASP A 188 -3.04 18.05 -8.24
N ILE A 189 -1.73 18.25 -8.25
CA ILE A 189 -0.82 17.59 -7.31
C ILE A 189 -0.56 18.53 -6.13
N TYR A 190 -0.77 18.01 -4.93
CA TYR A 190 -0.54 18.69 -3.65
C TYR A 190 0.57 18.01 -2.86
N LEU A 191 1.25 18.79 -2.04
CA LEU A 191 2.26 18.37 -1.08
C LEU A 191 1.84 18.77 0.33
N ILE A 192 1.83 17.83 1.28
CA ILE A 192 1.60 18.08 2.71
C ILE A 192 2.91 17.86 3.46
N ASN A 193 3.30 18.84 4.28
CA ASN A 193 4.31 18.68 5.32
C ASN A 193 3.63 18.10 6.57
N LEU A 194 4.04 16.93 7.03
CA LEU A 194 3.37 16.21 8.13
C LEU A 194 3.68 16.80 9.51
N ALA A 195 4.76 17.55 9.67
CA ALA A 195 5.11 18.20 10.93
C ALA A 195 4.28 19.46 11.18
N THR A 196 4.08 20.29 10.12
CA THR A 196 3.35 21.57 10.21
C THR A 196 1.89 21.43 9.74
N ASN A 197 1.56 20.34 9.04
CA ASN A 197 0.31 20.12 8.32
C ASN A 197 0.05 21.16 7.22
N ASP A 198 1.08 21.91 6.81
CA ASP A 198 0.99 22.84 5.69
C ASP A 198 0.84 22.11 4.37
N ARG A 199 -0.07 22.62 3.55
CA ARG A 199 -0.38 22.07 2.24
C ARG A 199 -0.12 23.09 1.16
N THR A 200 0.65 22.70 0.16
CA THR A 200 0.99 23.51 -1.01
C THR A 200 0.61 22.80 -2.31
N LYS A 201 0.27 23.58 -3.35
CA LYS A 201 0.18 23.05 -4.70
C LYS A 201 1.58 22.77 -5.23
N PHE A 202 1.84 21.51 -5.57
CA PHE A 202 3.10 21.10 -6.17
C PHE A 202 3.08 21.28 -7.70
N ALA A 203 2.02 20.81 -8.36
CA ALA A 203 1.79 21.00 -9.79
C ALA A 203 0.30 21.26 -10.06
N SER A 204 0.01 22.29 -10.87
CA SER A 204 -1.32 22.70 -11.30
C SER A 204 -1.19 23.35 -12.67
N PHE A 205 -0.93 22.52 -13.68
CA PHE A 205 -0.88 22.90 -15.09
C PHE A 205 -2.25 22.66 -15.73
N GLN A 206 -2.47 23.19 -16.91
CA GLN A 206 -3.68 22.88 -17.67
C GLN A 206 -3.81 21.36 -17.87
N GLY A 207 -5.04 20.83 -17.77
CA GLY A 207 -5.33 19.40 -17.92
C GLY A 207 -5.06 18.58 -16.65
N THR A 208 -4.67 17.33 -16.86
CA THR A 208 -4.41 16.37 -15.75
C THR A 208 -3.04 16.58 -15.14
N ASN A 209 -2.99 16.65 -13.81
CA ASN A 209 -1.77 16.64 -13.01
C ASN A 209 -1.94 15.51 -11.95
N SER A 210 -1.24 14.40 -12.10
CA SER A 210 -1.50 13.22 -11.24
C SER A 210 -0.28 12.31 -11.09
N GLY A 211 -0.44 11.29 -10.23
CA GLY A 211 0.48 10.15 -10.13
C GLY A 211 1.90 10.52 -9.68
N ALA A 212 2.05 11.62 -8.94
CA ALA A 212 3.35 12.08 -8.49
C ALA A 212 4.03 11.10 -7.53
N ARG A 213 5.34 10.88 -7.72
CA ARG A 213 6.15 9.98 -6.89
C ARG A 213 7.58 10.53 -6.76
N PHE A 214 8.10 10.56 -5.55
CA PHE A 214 9.49 10.95 -5.29
C PHE A 214 10.50 9.92 -5.79
N SER A 215 11.67 10.40 -6.22
CA SER A 215 12.86 9.58 -6.38
C SER A 215 13.33 9.03 -5.02
N PRO A 216 14.09 7.91 -4.97
CA PRO A 216 14.55 7.31 -3.71
C PRO A 216 15.37 8.24 -2.81
N ASN A 217 16.13 9.15 -3.41
CA ASN A 217 16.90 10.17 -2.69
C ASN A 217 16.11 11.44 -2.34
N GLY A 218 14.81 11.50 -2.71
CA GLY A 218 13.94 12.64 -2.43
C GLY A 218 14.22 13.91 -3.26
N GLN A 219 15.17 13.90 -4.18
CA GLN A 219 15.58 15.10 -4.91
C GLN A 219 14.72 15.43 -6.13
N LYS A 220 14.02 14.41 -6.68
CA LYS A 220 13.19 14.53 -7.88
C LYS A 220 11.78 14.00 -7.63
N VAL A 221 10.85 14.43 -8.48
CA VAL A 221 9.47 13.91 -8.53
C VAL A 221 9.13 13.58 -9.97
N ALA A 222 8.71 12.34 -10.23
CA ALA A 222 8.07 11.95 -11.48
C ALA A 222 6.57 12.12 -11.35
N MET A 223 5.90 12.59 -12.41
CA MET A 223 4.46 12.86 -12.43
C MET A 223 3.89 12.72 -13.83
N VAL A 224 2.58 12.67 -13.92
CA VAL A 224 1.83 12.66 -15.19
C VAL A 224 1.20 14.03 -15.39
N LEU A 225 1.51 14.68 -16.52
CA LEU A 225 0.90 15.95 -16.93
C LEU A 225 0.35 15.83 -18.36
N SER A 226 -0.80 16.47 -18.63
CA SER A 226 -1.43 16.48 -19.97
C SER A 226 -1.61 17.87 -20.56
N GLY A 227 -0.96 18.90 -20.01
CA GLY A 227 -1.10 20.28 -20.48
C GLY A 227 -0.66 20.53 -21.92
N GLU A 228 0.15 19.66 -22.49
CA GLU A 228 0.58 19.68 -23.89
C GLU A 228 -0.16 18.65 -24.78
N GLY A 229 -1.33 18.14 -24.32
CA GLY A 229 -2.14 17.15 -25.04
C GLY A 229 -2.25 15.81 -24.28
N THR A 230 -1.71 14.74 -24.86
CA THR A 230 -1.75 13.40 -24.24
C THR A 230 -1.00 13.36 -22.91
N PRO A 231 -1.53 12.65 -21.88
CA PRO A 231 -0.83 12.45 -20.61
C PRO A 231 0.53 11.77 -20.80
N GLU A 232 1.58 12.44 -20.34
CA GLU A 232 2.97 12.02 -20.49
C GLU A 232 3.71 12.09 -19.15
N ILE A 233 4.88 11.44 -19.07
CA ILE A 233 5.72 11.47 -17.87
C ILE A 233 6.59 12.73 -17.90
N TYR A 234 6.55 13.45 -16.78
CA TYR A 234 7.41 14.60 -16.50
C TYR A 234 8.22 14.35 -15.23
N VAL A 235 9.38 14.97 -15.16
CA VAL A 235 10.24 14.96 -13.97
C VAL A 235 10.56 16.39 -13.58
N SER A 236 10.54 16.68 -12.29
CA SER A 236 10.97 17.95 -11.70
C SER A 236 11.92 17.72 -10.53
N PRO A 237 12.66 18.74 -10.09
CA PRO A 237 13.22 18.78 -8.74
C PRO A 237 12.10 18.64 -7.69
N ALA A 238 12.45 18.23 -6.46
CA ALA A 238 11.50 18.16 -5.35
C ALA A 238 10.91 19.53 -4.94
N SER A 239 11.49 20.64 -5.42
CA SER A 239 10.94 22.00 -5.32
C SER A 239 9.77 22.26 -6.29
N GLY A 240 9.51 21.35 -7.25
CA GLY A 240 8.40 21.41 -8.19
C GLY A 240 8.71 22.05 -9.54
N ARG A 241 9.76 22.85 -9.68
CA ARG A 241 10.12 23.53 -10.94
C ARG A 241 11.64 23.61 -11.14
N PRO A 242 12.13 23.58 -12.40
CA PRO A 242 11.37 23.42 -13.65
C PRO A 242 10.85 21.99 -13.82
N VAL A 243 9.81 21.79 -14.65
CA VAL A 243 9.34 20.47 -15.08
C VAL A 243 9.93 20.13 -16.45
N SER A 244 10.36 18.89 -16.63
CA SER A 244 10.91 18.37 -17.88
C SER A 244 10.06 17.21 -18.39
N ARG A 245 9.50 17.32 -19.59
CA ARG A 245 8.81 16.21 -20.26
C ARG A 245 9.83 15.18 -20.75
N ILE A 246 9.69 13.92 -20.28
CA ILE A 246 10.65 12.86 -20.63
C ILE A 246 10.08 11.79 -21.56
N THR A 247 8.75 11.74 -21.75
CA THR A 247 8.10 10.92 -22.78
C THR A 247 7.38 11.78 -23.81
N ARG A 248 7.32 11.32 -25.07
CA ARG A 248 6.61 11.99 -26.16
C ARG A 248 6.02 10.96 -27.10
N SER A 249 4.68 10.82 -27.09
CA SER A 249 3.95 9.94 -27.99
C SER A 249 2.46 10.27 -27.97
N GLU A 250 1.69 9.63 -28.81
CA GLU A 250 0.22 9.70 -28.83
C GLU A 250 -0.43 8.80 -27.75
N ALA A 251 0.34 7.94 -27.10
CA ALA A 251 -0.15 6.99 -26.13
C ALA A 251 -0.16 7.59 -24.71
N VAL A 252 -1.24 7.38 -23.97
CA VAL A 252 -1.36 7.80 -22.55
C VAL A 252 -0.34 7.09 -21.69
N LYS A 253 0.37 7.84 -20.86
CA LYS A 253 1.30 7.33 -19.86
C LYS A 253 0.71 7.48 -18.47
N SER A 254 0.99 6.51 -17.59
CA SER A 254 0.50 6.52 -16.20
C SER A 254 1.48 5.85 -15.24
N SER A 255 1.25 6.09 -13.95
CA SER A 255 1.87 5.39 -12.83
C SER A 255 3.40 5.31 -12.85
N PRO A 256 4.13 6.44 -13.01
CA PRO A 256 5.60 6.42 -12.99
C PRO A 256 6.13 5.97 -11.62
N CYS A 257 7.19 5.16 -11.62
CA CYS A 257 7.90 4.74 -10.42
C CYS A 257 9.40 4.69 -10.70
N PHE A 258 10.20 5.35 -9.86
CA PHE A 258 11.65 5.30 -9.97
C PHE A 258 12.22 3.93 -9.59
N SER A 259 13.31 3.54 -10.23
CA SER A 259 14.18 2.45 -9.77
C SER A 259 14.80 2.78 -8.41
N PRO A 260 15.24 1.79 -7.61
CA PRO A 260 15.84 2.01 -6.29
C PRO A 260 17.05 2.94 -6.28
N ASP A 261 17.82 2.96 -7.37
CA ASP A 261 18.98 3.87 -7.56
C ASP A 261 18.57 5.25 -8.11
N GLY A 262 17.30 5.44 -8.49
CA GLY A 262 16.78 6.66 -9.10
C GLY A 262 17.22 6.91 -10.54
N GLY A 263 17.93 5.98 -11.16
CA GLY A 263 18.47 6.11 -12.52
C GLY A 263 17.47 5.85 -13.62
N GLN A 264 16.41 5.09 -13.33
CA GLN A 264 15.38 4.69 -14.29
C GLN A 264 13.98 4.99 -13.76
N ILE A 265 12.99 4.99 -14.66
CA ILE A 265 11.55 5.06 -14.35
C ILE A 265 10.84 3.93 -15.07
N VAL A 266 10.07 3.14 -14.33
CA VAL A 266 9.05 2.25 -14.90
C VAL A 266 7.72 2.99 -14.94
N TYR A 267 6.93 2.77 -15.99
CA TYR A 267 5.61 3.37 -16.17
C TYR A 267 4.71 2.47 -17.03
N ALA A 268 3.41 2.71 -17.01
CA ALA A 268 2.46 2.05 -17.90
C ALA A 268 2.16 2.94 -19.12
N SER A 269 2.00 2.33 -20.30
CA SER A 269 1.67 3.00 -21.56
C SER A 269 0.52 2.29 -22.27
N GLU A 270 -0.52 3.07 -22.63
CA GLU A 270 -1.69 2.65 -23.40
C GLU A 270 -1.36 2.51 -24.91
N PRO A 271 -2.24 1.90 -25.75
CA PRO A 271 -3.47 1.18 -25.38
C PRO A 271 -3.19 -0.26 -24.92
N GLY A 272 -4.09 -0.80 -24.05
CA GLY A 272 -3.88 -2.10 -23.40
C GLY A 272 -2.59 -2.02 -22.59
N PRO A 273 -2.61 -1.31 -21.43
CA PRO A 273 -1.39 -0.79 -20.82
C PRO A 273 -0.35 -1.87 -20.62
N GLN A 274 0.89 -1.56 -20.96
CA GLN A 274 2.05 -2.40 -20.79
C GLN A 274 3.14 -1.63 -20.05
N LEU A 275 4.03 -2.35 -19.38
CA LEU A 275 5.11 -1.74 -18.62
C LEU A 275 6.31 -1.41 -19.51
N TYR A 276 6.81 -0.21 -19.35
CA TYR A 276 8.02 0.28 -20.01
C TYR A 276 9.00 0.82 -18.98
N VAL A 277 10.27 0.72 -19.27
CA VAL A 277 11.35 1.33 -18.49
C VAL A 277 12.17 2.27 -19.39
N MET A 278 12.60 3.39 -18.82
CA MET A 278 13.45 4.38 -19.47
C MET A 278 14.41 5.04 -18.48
N PRO A 279 15.49 5.71 -18.95
CA PRO A 279 16.30 6.56 -18.08
C PRO A 279 15.46 7.69 -17.46
N ALA A 280 15.70 8.01 -16.18
CA ALA A 280 14.98 9.08 -15.46
C ALA A 280 15.30 10.49 -16.01
N THR A 281 16.28 10.61 -16.88
CA THR A 281 16.66 11.84 -17.62
C THR A 281 15.98 11.96 -18.99
N GLY A 282 15.15 10.98 -19.39
CA GLY A 282 14.61 10.86 -20.72
C GLY A 282 15.50 10.02 -21.65
N GLY A 283 14.98 9.71 -22.83
CA GLY A 283 15.65 8.88 -23.83
C GLY A 283 14.79 7.70 -24.28
N PRO A 284 15.40 6.66 -24.89
CA PRO A 284 14.64 5.53 -25.40
C PRO A 284 14.00 4.72 -24.27
N SER A 285 12.76 4.28 -24.51
CA SER A 285 12.03 3.40 -23.60
C SER A 285 12.03 1.96 -24.13
N ARG A 286 12.04 1.00 -23.22
CA ARG A 286 11.99 -0.43 -23.52
C ARG A 286 10.80 -1.06 -22.80
N ARG A 287 9.96 -1.81 -23.54
CA ARG A 287 8.91 -2.63 -22.93
C ARG A 287 9.53 -3.75 -22.09
N ILE A 288 9.02 -3.93 -20.89
CA ILE A 288 9.51 -4.95 -19.94
C ILE A 288 8.43 -5.94 -19.51
N SER A 289 7.13 -5.62 -19.72
CA SER A 289 6.07 -6.57 -19.39
C SER A 289 6.25 -7.84 -20.23
N SER A 290 6.19 -8.97 -19.53
CA SER A 290 6.19 -10.31 -20.15
C SER A 290 4.87 -10.54 -20.88
N GLY A 291 4.75 -11.65 -21.62
CA GLY A 291 3.51 -12.06 -22.27
C GLY A 291 2.37 -12.50 -21.34
N LEU A 292 2.45 -12.18 -20.03
CA LEU A 292 1.48 -12.62 -19.02
C LEU A 292 0.06 -12.12 -19.31
N SER A 293 -0.08 -10.86 -19.77
CA SER A 293 -1.39 -10.24 -20.01
C SER A 293 -1.29 -9.11 -21.04
N ARG A 294 -2.44 -8.81 -21.67
CA ARG A 294 -2.60 -7.61 -22.50
C ARG A 294 -2.82 -6.33 -21.67
N TYR A 295 -3.01 -6.47 -20.36
CA TYR A 295 -3.16 -5.38 -19.42
C TYR A 295 -2.16 -5.55 -18.27
N CYS A 296 -1.15 -4.68 -18.19
CA CYS A 296 -0.15 -4.62 -17.14
C CYS A 296 0.03 -3.15 -16.75
N ALA A 297 -0.35 -2.76 -15.53
CA ALA A 297 -0.39 -1.38 -15.06
C ALA A 297 0.06 -1.25 -13.59
N GLU A 298 0.11 -0.02 -13.09
CA GLU A 298 0.35 0.28 -11.68
C GLU A 298 1.62 -0.35 -11.13
N PRO A 299 2.79 -0.15 -11.78
CA PRO A 299 4.03 -0.75 -11.33
C PRO A 299 4.51 -0.13 -10.01
N ASP A 300 5.08 -0.98 -9.15
CA ASP A 300 5.84 -0.57 -7.99
C ASP A 300 7.19 -1.30 -7.97
N TRP A 301 8.29 -0.54 -8.03
CA TRP A 301 9.64 -1.07 -8.06
C TRP A 301 10.13 -1.31 -6.63
N SER A 302 10.55 -2.53 -6.32
CA SER A 302 11.02 -2.88 -4.98
C SER A 302 12.29 -2.09 -4.64
N ARG A 303 12.29 -1.43 -3.47
CA ARG A 303 13.47 -0.74 -2.95
C ARG A 303 14.49 -1.70 -2.34
N ALA A 304 14.03 -2.86 -1.87
CA ALA A 304 14.87 -3.88 -1.24
C ALA A 304 15.52 -4.83 -2.25
N ASP A 305 14.85 -5.09 -3.39
CA ASP A 305 15.37 -5.92 -4.47
C ASP A 305 15.19 -5.20 -5.82
N PRO A 306 16.27 -4.62 -6.38
CA PRO A 306 16.19 -3.84 -7.61
C PRO A 306 15.78 -4.65 -8.84
N ASN A 307 15.70 -5.97 -8.75
CA ASN A 307 15.27 -6.82 -9.84
C ASN A 307 13.76 -7.11 -9.82
N LYS A 308 13.02 -6.68 -8.80
CA LYS A 308 11.59 -7.00 -8.66
C LYS A 308 10.71 -5.79 -8.89
N ILE A 309 9.72 -5.94 -9.76
CA ILE A 309 8.65 -4.98 -10.01
C ILE A 309 7.32 -5.70 -9.77
N ALA A 310 6.54 -5.21 -8.80
CA ALA A 310 5.15 -5.64 -8.63
C ALA A 310 4.25 -4.81 -9.55
N PHE A 311 3.17 -5.41 -10.05
CA PHE A 311 2.24 -4.71 -10.93
C PHE A 311 0.86 -5.36 -10.94
N THR A 312 -0.14 -4.60 -11.35
CA THR A 312 -1.49 -5.08 -11.61
C THR A 312 -1.58 -5.63 -13.03
N PHE A 313 -2.17 -6.81 -13.20
CA PHE A 313 -2.47 -7.37 -14.52
C PHE A 313 -3.91 -7.92 -14.57
N SER A 314 -4.48 -8.03 -15.77
CA SER A 314 -5.76 -8.72 -15.97
C SER A 314 -5.52 -10.17 -16.34
N ASP A 315 -6.15 -11.11 -15.63
CA ASP A 315 -6.14 -12.53 -15.99
C ASP A 315 -7.31 -12.92 -16.94
N GLY A 316 -8.00 -11.91 -17.48
CA GLY A 316 -9.15 -12.07 -18.37
C GLY A 316 -10.49 -11.96 -17.64
N ASN A 317 -10.55 -12.30 -16.36
CA ASN A 317 -11.76 -12.22 -15.53
C ASN A 317 -11.66 -11.08 -14.51
N ARG A 318 -10.48 -10.88 -13.93
CA ARG A 318 -10.22 -9.95 -12.83
C ARG A 318 -8.84 -9.34 -12.94
N TYR A 319 -8.62 -8.32 -12.14
CA TYR A 319 -7.30 -7.78 -11.89
C TYR A 319 -6.62 -8.55 -10.77
N GLN A 320 -5.35 -8.85 -10.95
CA GLN A 320 -4.52 -9.59 -10.00
C GLN A 320 -3.14 -8.94 -9.90
N VAL A 321 -2.38 -9.29 -8.87
CA VAL A 321 -1.00 -8.82 -8.68
C VAL A 321 -0.01 -9.88 -9.20
N ALA A 322 0.97 -9.41 -9.94
CA ALA A 322 2.13 -10.19 -10.37
C ALA A 322 3.44 -9.51 -9.98
N VAL A 323 4.51 -10.28 -9.95
CA VAL A 323 5.88 -9.80 -9.78
C VAL A 323 6.68 -10.18 -11.02
N LEU A 324 7.34 -9.19 -11.63
CA LEU A 324 8.31 -9.36 -12.70
C LEU A 324 9.71 -9.41 -12.07
N ASP A 325 10.47 -10.43 -12.41
CA ASP A 325 11.90 -10.51 -12.15
C ASP A 325 12.67 -10.01 -13.39
N LEU A 326 13.38 -8.90 -13.24
CA LEU A 326 14.14 -8.26 -14.33
C LEU A 326 15.36 -9.05 -14.78
N LYS A 327 15.91 -9.95 -13.94
CA LYS A 327 17.03 -10.81 -14.31
C LYS A 327 16.61 -11.91 -15.28
N THR A 328 15.45 -12.50 -15.01
CA THR A 328 14.93 -13.61 -15.81
C THR A 328 13.96 -13.16 -16.91
N GLY A 329 13.38 -11.96 -16.78
CA GLY A 329 12.30 -11.45 -17.61
C GLY A 329 10.98 -12.18 -17.37
N GLN A 330 10.88 -13.02 -16.35
CA GLN A 330 9.67 -13.80 -16.04
C GLN A 330 8.75 -13.02 -15.10
N SER A 331 7.44 -13.15 -15.34
CA SER A 331 6.42 -12.63 -14.44
C SER A 331 5.67 -13.79 -13.80
N GLN A 332 5.47 -13.68 -12.49
CA GLN A 332 4.70 -14.65 -11.71
C GLN A 332 3.48 -13.99 -11.10
N LYS A 333 2.29 -14.58 -11.27
CA LYS A 333 1.09 -14.23 -10.52
C LYS A 333 1.32 -14.59 -9.04
N VAL A 334 1.17 -13.61 -8.14
CA VAL A 334 1.38 -13.80 -6.69
C VAL A 334 0.10 -13.62 -5.88
N SER A 335 -0.98 -13.10 -6.47
CA SER A 335 -2.29 -13.03 -5.82
C SER A 335 -3.27 -14.03 -6.45
N ALA A 336 -4.19 -14.55 -5.62
CA ALA A 336 -5.31 -15.38 -6.02
C ALA A 336 -6.59 -14.86 -5.35
N ALA A 337 -6.75 -13.54 -5.30
CA ALA A 337 -7.87 -12.91 -4.62
C ALA A 337 -9.20 -13.26 -5.31
N PRO A 338 -10.28 -13.51 -4.55
CA PRO A 338 -11.62 -13.72 -5.09
C PRO A 338 -12.23 -12.42 -5.66
N LEU A 339 -11.59 -11.28 -5.38
CA LEU A 339 -11.90 -9.94 -5.85
C LEU A 339 -10.76 -9.40 -6.71
N ASP A 340 -10.92 -8.21 -7.30
CA ASP A 340 -9.81 -7.51 -7.91
C ASP A 340 -8.71 -7.24 -6.88
N ALA A 341 -7.47 -7.60 -7.21
CA ALA A 341 -6.26 -7.25 -6.47
C ALA A 341 -5.47 -6.26 -7.32
N VAL A 342 -5.36 -5.01 -6.87
CA VAL A 342 -4.80 -3.90 -7.64
C VAL A 342 -3.87 -3.03 -6.80
N GLU A 343 -3.08 -2.18 -7.47
CA GLU A 343 -2.27 -1.13 -6.83
C GLU A 343 -1.28 -1.70 -5.79
N PRO A 344 -0.40 -2.64 -6.16
CA PRO A 344 0.56 -3.19 -5.23
C PRO A 344 1.57 -2.14 -4.77
N ALA A 345 2.01 -2.25 -3.51
CA ALA A 345 3.07 -1.45 -2.93
C ALA A 345 4.01 -2.36 -2.11
N TRP A 346 5.30 -2.36 -2.43
CA TRP A 346 6.30 -3.15 -1.72
C TRP A 346 6.51 -2.68 -0.30
N LEU A 347 6.60 -3.62 0.63
CA LEU A 347 7.11 -3.40 1.98
C LEU A 347 8.65 -3.43 2.01
N ALA A 348 9.25 -2.96 3.12
CA ALA A 348 10.69 -2.75 3.25
C ALA A 348 11.53 -4.04 3.16
N ASP A 349 10.92 -5.20 3.31
CA ASP A 349 11.60 -6.49 3.27
C ASP A 349 11.79 -7.06 1.86
N GLY A 350 11.16 -6.46 0.83
CA GLY A 350 11.22 -6.94 -0.56
C GLY A 350 10.57 -8.29 -0.80
N ARG A 351 9.80 -8.79 0.19
CA ARG A 351 9.04 -10.04 0.14
C ARG A 351 7.54 -9.80 0.20
N HIS A 352 7.09 -8.86 1.04
CA HIS A 352 5.68 -8.59 1.21
C HIS A 352 5.22 -7.37 0.42
N LEU A 353 3.97 -7.43 -0.02
CA LEU A 353 3.24 -6.36 -0.70
C LEU A 353 2.00 -5.97 0.09
N ILE A 354 1.62 -4.70 0.03
CA ILE A 354 0.23 -4.29 0.30
C ILE A 354 -0.46 -4.11 -1.04
N TYR A 355 -1.71 -4.59 -1.16
CA TYR A 355 -2.53 -4.36 -2.34
C TYR A 355 -3.95 -3.97 -1.93
N THR A 356 -4.66 -3.32 -2.84
CA THR A 356 -6.09 -3.02 -2.70
C THR A 356 -6.91 -4.20 -3.22
N ALA A 357 -7.74 -4.82 -2.37
CA ALA A 357 -8.80 -5.72 -2.80
C ALA A 357 -10.07 -4.90 -3.05
N ARG A 358 -10.64 -5.01 -4.24
CA ARG A 358 -11.75 -4.18 -4.69
C ARG A 358 -12.89 -5.00 -5.25
N ALA A 359 -14.12 -4.70 -4.78
CA ALA A 359 -15.38 -5.18 -5.32
C ALA A 359 -16.36 -4.00 -5.40
N ALA A 360 -17.53 -4.21 -6.01
CA ALA A 360 -18.57 -3.19 -6.07
C ALA A 360 -18.90 -2.68 -4.65
N GLY A 361 -18.62 -1.40 -4.38
CA GLY A 361 -18.89 -0.74 -3.09
C GLY A 361 -17.97 -1.13 -1.92
N SER A 362 -16.94 -1.95 -2.13
CA SER A 362 -16.02 -2.40 -1.09
C SER A 362 -14.56 -2.25 -1.50
N ARG A 363 -13.73 -1.73 -0.59
CA ARG A 363 -12.28 -1.55 -0.75
C ARG A 363 -11.60 -1.94 0.55
N SER A 364 -10.56 -2.75 0.48
CA SER A 364 -9.79 -3.17 1.67
C SER A 364 -8.34 -3.37 1.31
N LEU A 365 -7.44 -3.09 2.25
CA LEU A 365 -6.02 -3.37 2.08
C LEU A 365 -5.66 -4.74 2.65
N TYR A 366 -4.78 -5.43 1.95
CA TYR A 366 -4.24 -6.73 2.33
C TYR A 366 -2.72 -6.72 2.28
N ILE A 367 -2.08 -7.42 3.22
CA ILE A 367 -0.69 -7.84 3.07
C ILE A 367 -0.68 -9.15 2.29
N LEU A 368 0.23 -9.27 1.34
CA LEU A 368 0.48 -10.45 0.51
C LEU A 368 1.94 -10.87 0.68
N ASP A 369 2.19 -12.12 1.05
CA ASP A 369 3.51 -12.74 0.93
C ASP A 369 3.74 -13.19 -0.51
N THR A 370 4.76 -12.67 -1.19
CA THR A 370 5.06 -13.02 -2.58
C THR A 370 5.69 -14.40 -2.75
N GLU A 371 6.12 -15.04 -1.65
CA GLU A 371 6.62 -16.41 -1.66
C GLU A 371 5.46 -17.42 -1.48
N PRO A 372 5.53 -18.58 -2.12
CA PRO A 372 4.52 -19.61 -1.91
C PRO A 372 4.36 -19.99 -0.42
N PRO A 373 3.12 -20.20 0.01
CA PRO A 373 1.85 -20.34 -0.71
C PRO A 373 1.11 -19.03 -0.99
N HIS A 374 1.78 -17.88 -1.03
CA HIS A 374 1.20 -16.56 -1.31
C HIS A 374 0.10 -16.16 -0.31
N ARG A 375 0.41 -16.28 0.97
CA ARG A 375 -0.52 -15.97 2.06
C ARG A 375 -0.95 -14.51 2.01
N THR A 376 -2.26 -14.27 2.17
CA THR A 376 -2.84 -12.92 2.24
C THR A 376 -3.55 -12.69 3.55
N ILE A 377 -3.40 -11.49 4.12
CA ILE A 377 -4.02 -11.09 5.38
C ILE A 377 -4.65 -9.71 5.22
N ARG A 378 -5.92 -9.59 5.58
CA ARG A 378 -6.64 -8.32 5.57
C ARG A 378 -6.13 -7.39 6.67
N LEU A 379 -5.88 -6.13 6.31
CA LEU A 379 -5.40 -5.08 7.21
C LEU A 379 -6.55 -4.31 7.88
N GLY A 380 -7.38 -4.97 8.67
CA GLY A 380 -8.48 -4.29 9.38
C GLY A 380 -9.79 -4.19 8.58
N SER A 381 -10.79 -3.48 9.14
CA SER A 381 -12.18 -3.48 8.66
C SER A 381 -12.61 -2.19 7.98
N ILE A 382 -11.78 -1.15 7.96
CA ILE A 382 -12.14 0.14 7.36
C ILE A 382 -12.02 0.10 5.83
N PRO A 383 -12.85 0.87 5.10
CA PRO A 383 -12.65 1.06 3.66
C PRO A 383 -11.30 1.75 3.43
N ALA A 384 -10.42 1.11 2.65
CA ALA A 384 -9.11 1.66 2.35
C ALA A 384 -8.59 1.17 1.00
N GLU A 385 -7.91 2.04 0.24
CA GLU A 385 -7.29 1.74 -1.04
C GLU A 385 -6.04 2.59 -1.29
N LYS A 386 -5.32 2.29 -2.38
CA LYS A 386 -4.19 3.10 -2.90
C LYS A 386 -3.10 3.32 -1.86
N ALA A 387 -2.70 2.24 -1.20
CA ALA A 387 -1.70 2.27 -0.17
C ALA A 387 -0.34 2.79 -0.66
N SER A 388 0.32 3.54 0.18
CA SER A 388 1.73 3.91 0.07
C SER A 388 2.40 3.71 1.43
N VAL A 389 3.57 3.13 1.43
CA VAL A 389 4.33 2.86 2.65
C VAL A 389 5.51 3.82 2.77
N SER A 390 5.80 4.26 4.00
CA SER A 390 7.00 5.05 4.27
C SER A 390 8.25 4.19 4.06
N GLY A 391 9.39 4.82 3.87
CA GLY A 391 10.69 4.15 4.03
C GLY A 391 10.85 3.60 5.46
N PRO A 392 11.82 2.71 5.66
CA PRO A 392 12.16 2.14 6.97
C PRO A 392 12.66 3.21 7.94
#